data_12077189f54e39af570bcc84133cb273
#
_entry.id   12077189f54e39af570bcc84133cb273
#
_cell.length_a   1.000
_cell.length_b   1.000
_cell.length_c   1.000
_cell.angle_alpha   90.00
_cell.angle_beta   90.00
_cell.angle_gamma   90.00
#
_symmetry.space_group_name_H-M   'P 1'
#
loop_
_entity.id
_entity.type
_entity.pdbx_description
1 polymer ?
#
loop_
_entity_poly.entity_id
_entity_poly.type
_entity_poly.pdbx_seq_one_letter_code
_entity_poly.pdbx_strand_id
1 'polypeptide(L)'
;VNALSENGYEVFICDYSNVLIKSYFVNSNFVDKIIDPSKIFEFLNNSNIKIIFHLGAISSTTFDNNHKYWVDNVLFSTKLWNICSKKNIRLIYASSAATYGNGHTGFDDYEDVGYLKNLEALNVYGWTKNQVDVRNVFAKENFNIKPPQWVGLKFFNVYGNNEYHKDNMISIVLK
;
A
#
# COMPACT_ATOMS: atom_id res chain seq x y z
N VAL A 1 5.74 -10.21 -8.12
CA VAL A 1 5.14 -10.50 -9.44
C VAL A 1 5.58 -11.89 -9.90
N ASN A 2 6.88 -12.12 -10.13
CA ASN A 2 7.39 -13.39 -10.68
C ASN A 2 6.94 -14.60 -9.84
N ALA A 3 7.13 -14.57 -8.53
CA ALA A 3 6.74 -15.67 -7.64
C ALA A 3 5.24 -16.02 -7.73
N LEU A 4 4.35 -15.03 -7.92
CA LEU A 4 2.92 -15.30 -8.11
C LEU A 4 2.66 -15.97 -9.47
N SER A 5 3.30 -15.46 -10.53
CA SER A 5 3.17 -16.02 -11.87
C SER A 5 3.71 -17.46 -11.96
N GLU A 6 4.85 -17.74 -11.35
CA GLU A 6 5.45 -19.08 -11.27
C GLU A 6 4.57 -20.08 -10.52
N ASN A 7 3.73 -19.59 -9.59
CA ASN A 7 2.73 -20.39 -8.90
C ASN A 7 1.36 -20.46 -9.63
N GLY A 8 1.30 -20.06 -10.89
CA GLY A 8 0.11 -20.21 -11.73
C GLY A 8 -0.97 -19.14 -11.56
N TYR A 9 -0.67 -18.04 -10.85
CA TYR A 9 -1.61 -16.92 -10.75
C TYR A 9 -1.54 -16.03 -11.98
N GLU A 10 -2.70 -15.59 -12.47
CA GLU A 10 -2.77 -14.49 -13.41
C GLU A 10 -2.53 -13.16 -12.66
N VAL A 11 -1.50 -12.43 -13.04
CA VAL A 11 -1.05 -11.23 -12.32
C VAL A 11 -1.19 -9.99 -13.19
N PHE A 12 -1.84 -8.96 -12.68
CA PHE A 12 -1.91 -7.63 -13.24
C PHE A 12 -1.09 -6.67 -12.36
N ILE A 13 -0.43 -5.70 -12.98
CA ILE A 13 0.39 -4.70 -12.28
C ILE A 13 -0.32 -3.35 -12.41
N CYS A 14 -0.53 -2.66 -11.30
CA CYS A 14 -1.01 -1.29 -11.31
C CYS A 14 0.13 -0.36 -10.91
N ASP A 15 0.69 0.35 -11.89
CA ASP A 15 1.72 1.36 -11.69
C ASP A 15 1.84 2.24 -12.94
N TYR A 16 2.59 3.32 -12.83
CA TYR A 16 2.89 4.16 -13.99
C TYR A 16 3.84 3.43 -14.94
N SER A 17 3.44 3.25 -16.19
CA SER A 17 4.19 2.47 -17.20
C SER A 17 5.62 2.97 -17.43
N ASN A 18 5.85 4.29 -17.34
CA ASN A 18 7.17 4.89 -17.48
C ASN A 18 8.14 4.51 -16.35
N VAL A 19 7.64 4.19 -15.16
CA VAL A 19 8.45 3.72 -14.03
C VAL A 19 8.82 2.26 -14.22
N LEU A 20 7.85 1.43 -14.63
CA LEU A 20 8.05 -0.02 -14.80
C LEU A 20 8.94 -0.39 -15.97
N ILE A 21 8.83 0.35 -17.08
CA ILE A 21 9.70 0.12 -18.28
C ILE A 21 11.17 0.43 -17.96
N LYS A 22 11.44 1.35 -17.03
CA LYS A 22 12.79 1.67 -16.56
C LYS A 22 13.31 0.70 -15.50
N SER A 23 12.44 -0.09 -14.88
CA SER A 23 12.85 -1.04 -13.87
C SER A 23 13.15 -2.38 -14.51
N TYR A 24 14.38 -2.86 -14.36
CA TYR A 24 14.84 -4.20 -14.77
C TYR A 24 14.07 -5.36 -14.09
N PHE A 25 12.96 -5.07 -13.41
CA PHE A 25 12.27 -5.97 -12.49
C PHE A 25 11.00 -6.58 -13.07
N VAL A 26 10.48 -6.04 -14.17
CA VAL A 26 9.29 -6.57 -14.83
C VAL A 26 9.72 -7.38 -16.04
N ASN A 27 9.49 -8.67 -15.99
CA ASN A 27 9.63 -9.54 -17.15
C ASN A 27 8.75 -9.02 -18.29
N SER A 28 9.22 -9.04 -19.53
CA SER A 28 8.50 -8.61 -20.72
C SER A 28 7.10 -9.22 -20.88
N ASN A 29 6.84 -10.37 -20.28
CA ASN A 29 5.55 -11.06 -20.28
C ASN A 29 4.42 -10.32 -19.52
N PHE A 30 4.75 -9.24 -18.78
CA PHE A 30 3.75 -8.45 -18.03
C PHE A 30 3.48 -7.07 -18.63
N VAL A 31 4.14 -6.68 -19.71
CA VAL A 31 4.01 -5.34 -20.30
C VAL A 31 2.55 -5.04 -20.68
N ASP A 32 1.84 -6.02 -21.24
CA ASP A 32 0.44 -5.88 -21.65
C ASP A 32 -0.56 -5.97 -20.47
N LYS A 33 -0.07 -6.27 -19.27
CA LYS A 33 -0.88 -6.40 -18.05
C LYS A 33 -0.65 -5.24 -17.06
N ILE A 34 -0.06 -4.15 -17.53
CA ILE A 34 0.15 -2.94 -16.74
C ILE A 34 -1.06 -2.04 -16.87
N ILE A 35 -1.62 -1.67 -15.73
CA ILE A 35 -2.79 -0.80 -15.61
C ILE A 35 -2.36 0.53 -15.01
N ASP A 36 -2.63 1.61 -15.70
CA ASP A 36 -2.39 2.95 -15.15
C ASP A 36 -3.25 3.18 -13.89
N PRO A 37 -2.71 3.77 -12.81
CA PRO A 37 -3.45 4.02 -11.58
C PRO A 37 -4.74 4.80 -11.76
N SER A 38 -4.83 5.69 -12.77
CA SER A 38 -6.06 6.43 -13.08
C SER A 38 -7.20 5.52 -13.58
N LYS A 39 -6.87 4.37 -14.16
CA LYS A 39 -7.83 3.40 -14.74
C LYS A 39 -8.12 2.21 -13.82
N ILE A 40 -7.44 2.09 -12.69
CA ILE A 40 -7.54 0.89 -11.84
C ILE A 40 -8.96 0.61 -11.36
N PHE A 41 -9.72 1.63 -10.98
CA PHE A 41 -11.07 1.45 -10.44
C PHE A 41 -12.08 1.02 -11.52
N GLU A 42 -11.92 1.51 -12.74
CA GLU A 42 -12.68 1.03 -13.90
C GLU A 42 -12.33 -0.43 -14.20
N PHE A 43 -11.06 -0.75 -14.25
CA PHE A 43 -10.58 -2.12 -14.44
C PHE A 43 -11.13 -3.07 -13.37
N LEU A 44 -11.06 -2.72 -12.09
CA LEU A 44 -11.57 -3.54 -11.00
C LEU A 44 -13.08 -3.74 -11.07
N ASN A 45 -13.84 -2.75 -11.56
CA ASN A 45 -15.28 -2.90 -11.77
C ASN A 45 -15.63 -3.94 -12.85
N ASN A 46 -14.81 -4.06 -13.88
CA ASN A 46 -15.03 -4.91 -15.04
C ASN A 46 -14.27 -6.23 -15.02
N SER A 47 -13.49 -6.49 -13.97
CA SER A 47 -12.64 -7.68 -13.84
C SER A 47 -13.06 -8.58 -12.67
N ASN A 48 -12.57 -9.83 -12.68
CA ASN A 48 -12.79 -10.80 -11.61
C ASN A 48 -11.54 -11.02 -10.75
N ILE A 49 -10.99 -9.93 -10.24
CA ILE A 49 -9.82 -9.98 -9.35
C ILE A 49 -10.20 -10.63 -8.01
N LYS A 50 -9.35 -11.51 -7.50
CA LYS A 50 -9.56 -12.26 -6.24
C LYS A 50 -8.80 -11.67 -5.06
N ILE A 51 -7.64 -11.06 -5.33
CA ILE A 51 -6.77 -10.50 -4.29
C ILE A 51 -6.00 -9.30 -4.83
N ILE A 52 -5.83 -8.30 -3.99
CA ILE A 52 -5.02 -7.12 -4.28
C ILE A 52 -3.89 -7.01 -3.23
N PHE A 53 -2.66 -6.81 -3.73
CA PHE A 53 -1.51 -6.39 -2.94
C PHE A 53 -1.28 -4.91 -3.19
N HIS A 54 -1.75 -4.06 -2.30
CA HIS A 54 -1.60 -2.61 -2.38
C HIS A 54 -0.32 -2.16 -1.65
N LEU A 55 0.78 -2.13 -2.38
CA LEU A 55 2.11 -1.80 -1.84
C LEU A 55 2.59 -0.39 -2.25
N GLY A 56 1.97 0.18 -3.28
CA GLY A 56 2.32 1.49 -3.81
C GLY A 56 1.89 2.65 -2.89
N ALA A 57 2.79 3.62 -2.73
CA ALA A 57 2.53 4.88 -2.04
C ALA A 57 3.66 5.88 -2.32
N ILE A 58 3.43 7.16 -2.05
CA ILE A 58 4.50 8.13 -1.88
C ILE A 58 5.16 7.81 -0.53
N SER A 59 6.37 7.25 -0.55
CA SER A 59 7.09 6.79 0.63
C SER A 59 8.21 7.72 1.10
N SER A 60 8.55 8.78 0.32
CA SER A 60 9.53 9.78 0.73
C SER A 60 9.05 10.48 2.00
N THR A 61 9.92 10.70 2.96
CA THR A 61 9.64 11.48 4.17
C THR A 61 9.91 12.98 3.99
N THR A 62 10.52 13.37 2.87
CA THR A 62 10.95 14.74 2.54
C THR A 62 10.20 15.37 1.37
N PHE A 63 9.21 14.69 0.82
CA PHE A 63 8.41 15.20 -0.29
C PHE A 63 7.51 16.35 0.18
N ASP A 64 7.61 17.50 -0.48
CA ASP A 64 6.95 18.74 -0.08
C ASP A 64 5.64 18.99 -0.86
N ASN A 65 4.70 18.06 -0.78
CA ASN A 65 3.35 18.24 -1.31
C ASN A 65 2.32 17.44 -0.51
N ASN A 66 1.82 18.03 0.56
CA ASN A 66 0.85 17.41 1.46
C ASN A 66 -0.45 17.01 0.76
N HIS A 67 -0.91 17.79 -0.22
CA HIS A 67 -2.12 17.47 -0.98
C HIS A 67 -1.94 16.16 -1.79
N LYS A 68 -0.78 15.99 -2.42
CA LYS A 68 -0.49 14.77 -3.18
C LYS A 68 -0.37 13.54 -2.26
N TYR A 69 0.23 13.67 -1.09
CA TYR A 69 0.21 12.61 -0.07
C TYR A 69 -1.23 12.21 0.32
N TRP A 70 -2.09 13.21 0.52
CA TRP A 70 -3.47 12.94 0.87
C TRP A 70 -4.21 12.19 -0.24
N VAL A 71 -4.10 12.65 -1.47
CA VAL A 71 -4.78 12.03 -2.63
C VAL A 71 -4.26 10.63 -2.90
N ASP A 72 -2.94 10.47 -3.02
CA ASP A 72 -2.34 9.22 -3.49
C ASP A 72 -2.23 8.17 -2.38
N ASN A 73 -1.94 8.57 -1.14
CA ASN A 73 -1.82 7.61 -0.06
C ASN A 73 -3.15 7.35 0.66
N VAL A 74 -3.93 8.39 0.97
CA VAL A 74 -5.12 8.23 1.81
C VAL A 74 -6.37 7.98 0.96
N LEU A 75 -6.72 8.90 0.06
CA LEU A 75 -7.97 8.79 -0.71
C LEU A 75 -7.95 7.58 -1.64
N PHE A 76 -6.84 7.34 -2.32
CA PHE A 76 -6.68 6.17 -3.19
C PHE A 76 -6.85 4.86 -2.41
N SER A 77 -6.14 4.71 -1.28
CA SER A 77 -6.21 3.50 -0.44
C SER A 77 -7.61 3.28 0.15
N THR A 78 -8.27 4.34 0.62
CA THR A 78 -9.64 4.26 1.14
C THR A 78 -10.64 3.87 0.04
N LYS A 79 -10.47 4.40 -1.17
CA LYS A 79 -11.31 4.02 -2.31
C LYS A 79 -11.09 2.56 -2.69
N LEU A 80 -9.84 2.09 -2.63
CA LEU A 80 -9.49 0.70 -2.88
C LEU A 80 -10.12 -0.25 -1.84
N TRP A 81 -10.07 0.12 -0.56
CA TRP A 81 -10.77 -0.61 0.50
C TRP A 81 -12.26 -0.77 0.22
N ASN A 82 -12.93 0.32 -0.17
CA ASN A 82 -14.35 0.31 -0.45
C ASN A 82 -14.71 -0.58 -1.65
N ILE A 83 -13.92 -0.56 -2.73
CA ILE A 83 -14.18 -1.43 -3.89
C ILE A 83 -13.90 -2.90 -3.54
N CYS A 84 -12.86 -3.18 -2.76
CA CYS A 84 -12.56 -4.52 -2.27
C CYS A 84 -13.71 -5.09 -1.41
N SER A 85 -14.28 -4.26 -0.54
CA SER A 85 -15.47 -4.62 0.24
C SER A 85 -16.67 -4.94 -0.67
N LYS A 86 -16.99 -4.05 -1.62
CA LYS A 86 -18.15 -4.22 -2.51
C LYS A 86 -18.05 -5.42 -3.45
N LYS A 87 -16.85 -5.70 -3.94
CA LYS A 87 -16.58 -6.76 -4.93
C LYS A 87 -16.08 -8.07 -4.32
N ASN A 88 -16.04 -8.15 -3.00
CA ASN A 88 -15.58 -9.34 -2.29
C ASN A 88 -14.14 -9.74 -2.66
N ILE A 89 -13.25 -8.75 -2.80
CA ILE A 89 -11.83 -8.90 -3.15
C ILE A 89 -11.01 -8.90 -1.85
N ARG A 90 -10.11 -9.85 -1.67
CA ARG A 90 -9.15 -9.85 -0.56
C ARG A 90 -8.13 -8.74 -0.71
N LEU A 91 -7.76 -8.09 0.39
CA LEU A 91 -6.84 -6.96 0.37
C LEU A 91 -5.68 -7.13 1.34
N ILE A 92 -4.47 -7.08 0.83
CA ILE A 92 -3.24 -6.94 1.61
C ILE A 92 -2.67 -5.55 1.30
N TYR A 93 -2.50 -4.71 2.31
CA TYR A 93 -1.95 -3.38 2.07
C TYR A 93 -0.76 -3.06 2.96
N ALA A 94 0.17 -2.27 2.40
CA ALA A 94 1.32 -1.78 3.15
C ALA A 94 0.91 -0.58 4.01
N SER A 95 0.80 -0.81 5.33
CA SER A 95 0.95 0.24 6.33
C SER A 95 2.44 0.47 6.60
N SER A 96 2.81 1.06 7.71
CA SER A 96 4.21 1.36 8.03
C SER A 96 4.44 1.43 9.55
N ALA A 97 5.60 1.00 10.00
CA ALA A 97 6.07 1.26 11.36
C ALA A 97 6.21 2.76 11.67
N ALA A 98 6.33 3.61 10.63
CA ALA A 98 6.33 5.07 10.81
C ALA A 98 5.04 5.61 11.45
N THR A 99 3.95 4.83 11.48
CA THR A 99 2.71 5.17 12.19
C THR A 99 2.89 5.22 13.70
N TYR A 100 3.81 4.43 14.26
CA TYR A 100 4.08 4.39 15.70
C TYR A 100 4.83 5.60 16.23
N GLY A 101 5.37 6.44 15.34
CA GLY A 101 6.13 7.63 15.72
C GLY A 101 7.38 7.29 16.54
N ASN A 102 7.48 7.89 17.72
CA ASN A 102 8.56 7.64 18.68
C ASN A 102 8.31 6.44 19.60
N GLY A 103 7.19 5.74 19.43
CA GLY A 103 6.84 4.56 20.23
C GLY A 103 6.24 4.83 21.62
N HIS A 104 5.92 6.08 21.97
CA HIS A 104 5.33 6.38 23.29
C HIS A 104 4.03 5.63 23.58
N THR A 105 3.26 5.33 22.53
CA THR A 105 1.99 4.58 22.64
C THR A 105 2.19 3.05 22.55
N GLY A 106 3.44 2.59 22.40
CA GLY A 106 3.78 1.19 22.16
C GLY A 106 3.89 0.84 20.68
N PHE A 107 4.22 -0.44 20.41
CA PHE A 107 4.35 -1.01 19.06
C PHE A 107 3.37 -2.18 18.89
N ASP A 108 2.19 -2.03 19.44
CA ASP A 108 1.16 -3.07 19.40
C ASP A 108 0.42 -3.08 18.05
N ASP A 109 -0.21 -4.19 17.72
CA ASP A 109 -0.98 -4.38 16.50
C ASP A 109 -2.50 -4.37 16.73
N TYR A 110 -2.95 -3.60 17.72
CA TYR A 110 -4.38 -3.49 18.02
C TYR A 110 -5.18 -2.93 16.85
N GLU A 111 -6.18 -3.69 16.44
CA GLU A 111 -7.16 -3.32 15.43
C GLU A 111 -8.33 -2.57 16.10
N ASP A 112 -8.04 -1.40 16.66
CA ASP A 112 -8.96 -0.53 17.40
C ASP A 112 -8.78 0.92 16.99
N VAL A 113 -9.89 1.61 16.67
CA VAL A 113 -9.85 3.02 16.21
C VAL A 113 -9.29 3.95 17.29
N GLY A 114 -9.59 3.70 18.56
CA GLY A 114 -9.08 4.52 19.66
C GLY A 114 -7.57 4.43 19.77
N TYR A 115 -7.03 3.20 19.75
CA TYR A 115 -5.58 2.99 19.74
C TYR A 115 -4.91 3.65 18.54
N LEU A 116 -5.41 3.39 17.32
CA LEU A 116 -4.83 3.92 16.08
C LEU A 116 -4.84 5.45 16.03
N LYS A 117 -5.85 6.11 16.58
CA LYS A 117 -5.91 7.58 16.66
C LYS A 117 -4.90 8.19 17.62
N ASN A 118 -4.44 7.43 18.62
CA ASN A 118 -3.45 7.87 19.58
C ASN A 118 -2.00 7.70 19.13
N LEU A 119 -1.79 7.08 17.96
CA LEU A 119 -0.46 6.97 17.36
C LEU A 119 0.00 8.33 16.80
N GLU A 120 1.18 8.77 17.19
CA GLU A 120 1.75 10.08 16.86
C GLU A 120 2.90 9.94 15.85
N ALA A 121 2.56 9.80 14.57
CA ALA A 121 3.56 9.72 13.50
C ALA A 121 4.42 10.98 13.43
N LEU A 122 5.74 10.81 13.26
CA LEU A 122 6.73 11.91 13.25
C LEU A 122 6.82 12.66 11.92
N ASN A 123 6.18 12.17 10.86
CA ASN A 123 6.23 12.79 9.54
C ASN A 123 4.92 12.56 8.77
N VAL A 124 4.74 13.34 7.69
CA VAL A 124 3.53 13.29 6.86
C VAL A 124 3.29 11.91 6.27
N TYR A 125 4.33 11.20 5.84
CA TYR A 125 4.20 9.84 5.33
C TYR A 125 3.59 8.89 6.38
N GLY A 126 4.18 8.83 7.57
CA GLY A 126 3.66 8.01 8.67
C GLY A 126 2.23 8.38 9.04
N TRP A 127 1.93 9.68 9.09
CA TRP A 127 0.58 10.19 9.34
C TRP A 127 -0.41 9.71 8.27
N THR A 128 -0.06 9.76 6.97
CA THR A 128 -0.96 9.28 5.91
C THR A 128 -1.22 7.78 5.99
N LYS A 129 -0.20 6.99 6.34
CA LYS A 129 -0.37 5.54 6.56
C LYS A 129 -1.29 5.28 7.76
N ASN A 130 -1.12 6.01 8.86
CA ASN A 130 -2.01 5.91 10.01
C ASN A 130 -3.45 6.32 9.66
N GLN A 131 -3.65 7.37 8.84
CA GLN A 131 -4.98 7.78 8.38
C GLN A 131 -5.69 6.68 7.58
N VAL A 132 -4.96 5.88 6.80
CA VAL A 132 -5.52 4.72 6.10
C VAL A 132 -5.97 3.66 7.12
N ASP A 133 -5.12 3.32 8.08
CA ASP A 133 -5.43 2.33 9.12
C ASP A 133 -6.68 2.76 9.92
N VAL A 134 -6.70 4.00 10.42
CA VAL A 134 -7.84 4.58 11.17
C VAL A 134 -9.13 4.52 10.36
N ARG A 135 -9.11 4.94 9.08
CA ARG A 135 -10.31 4.98 8.23
C ARG A 135 -10.85 3.59 7.91
N ASN A 136 -9.95 2.65 7.63
CA ASN A 136 -10.33 1.28 7.31
C ASN A 136 -10.96 0.58 8.53
N VAL A 137 -10.33 0.70 9.70
CA VAL A 137 -10.87 0.12 10.95
C VAL A 137 -12.17 0.82 11.35
N PHE A 138 -12.25 2.15 11.24
CA PHE A 138 -13.49 2.90 11.51
C PHE A 138 -14.64 2.46 10.58
N ALA A 139 -14.38 2.26 9.29
CA ALA A 139 -15.38 1.80 8.33
C ALA A 139 -15.87 0.37 8.67
N LYS A 140 -14.96 -0.51 9.10
CA LYS A 140 -15.28 -1.85 9.57
C LYS A 140 -16.16 -1.80 10.83
N GLU A 141 -15.74 -1.05 11.86
CA GLU A 141 -16.41 -1.03 13.17
C GLU A 141 -17.81 -0.40 13.11
N ASN A 142 -17.96 0.71 12.38
CA ASN A 142 -19.18 1.50 12.42
C ASN A 142 -20.16 1.16 11.29
N PHE A 143 -19.68 0.65 10.15
CA PHE A 143 -20.51 0.42 8.97
C PHE A 143 -20.43 -1.02 8.43
N ASN A 144 -19.63 -1.88 9.05
CA ASN A 144 -19.29 -3.21 8.56
C ASN A 144 -18.78 -3.22 7.10
N ILE A 145 -18.15 -2.10 6.68
CA ILE A 145 -17.52 -1.96 5.35
C ILE A 145 -16.09 -2.47 5.45
N LYS A 146 -15.86 -3.68 4.97
CA LYS A 146 -14.54 -4.32 4.97
C LYS A 146 -14.40 -5.32 3.83
N PRO A 147 -13.19 -5.55 3.29
CA PRO A 147 -12.91 -6.68 2.41
C PRO A 147 -13.20 -8.01 3.13
N PRO A 148 -13.46 -9.12 2.39
CA PRO A 148 -13.79 -10.41 3.02
C PRO A 148 -12.65 -10.96 3.89
N GLN A 149 -11.43 -10.72 3.46
CA GLN A 149 -10.19 -10.93 4.21
C GLN A 149 -9.25 -9.77 3.91
N TRP A 150 -8.59 -9.26 4.93
CA TRP A 150 -7.66 -8.16 4.77
C TRP A 150 -6.59 -8.16 5.86
N VAL A 151 -5.47 -7.52 5.55
CA VAL A 151 -4.40 -7.23 6.51
C VAL A 151 -3.67 -5.95 6.13
N GLY A 152 -3.41 -5.09 7.11
CA GLY A 152 -2.53 -3.94 7.01
C GLY A 152 -1.17 -4.28 7.62
N LEU A 153 -0.13 -4.39 6.80
CA LEU A 153 1.20 -4.78 7.25
C LEU A 153 2.01 -3.53 7.62
N LYS A 154 2.31 -3.35 8.91
CA LYS A 154 3.17 -2.27 9.40
C LYS A 154 4.63 -2.62 9.18
N PHE A 155 5.10 -2.43 7.94
CA PHE A 155 6.49 -2.69 7.60
C PHE A 155 7.44 -1.76 8.35
N PHE A 156 8.44 -2.36 8.97
CA PHE A 156 9.67 -1.70 9.39
C PHE A 156 10.59 -1.54 8.16
N ASN A 157 11.89 -1.40 8.36
CA ASN A 157 12.82 -1.27 7.24
C ASN A 157 12.86 -2.57 6.42
N VAL A 158 12.45 -2.48 5.16
CA VAL A 158 12.55 -3.58 4.21
C VAL A 158 13.85 -3.42 3.42
N TYR A 159 14.62 -4.48 3.31
CA TYR A 159 15.86 -4.53 2.56
C TYR A 159 16.00 -5.84 1.79
N GLY A 160 16.80 -5.83 0.74
CA GLY A 160 17.03 -7.01 -0.06
C GLY A 160 17.78 -6.72 -1.36
N ASN A 161 17.88 -7.73 -2.21
CA ASN A 161 18.47 -7.58 -3.55
C ASN A 161 17.67 -6.57 -4.39
N ASN A 162 18.37 -5.88 -5.30
CA ASN A 162 17.78 -4.95 -6.26
C ASN A 162 17.28 -3.62 -5.67
N GLU A 163 17.77 -3.19 -4.52
CA GLU A 163 17.46 -1.88 -3.91
C GLU A 163 18.49 -0.78 -4.23
N TYR A 164 19.36 -1.01 -5.22
CA TYR A 164 20.44 -0.07 -5.60
C TYR A 164 19.97 1.30 -6.06
N HIS A 165 18.70 1.43 -6.43
CA HIS A 165 18.07 2.69 -6.83
C HIS A 165 17.57 3.54 -5.66
N LYS A 166 17.58 2.99 -4.45
CA LYS A 166 17.14 3.70 -3.24
C LYS A 166 18.34 4.35 -2.55
N ASP A 167 18.21 5.62 -2.23
CA ASP A 167 19.20 6.38 -1.44
C ASP A 167 18.85 6.37 0.06
N ASN A 168 18.44 5.23 0.58
CA ASN A 168 18.23 5.07 2.01
C ASN A 168 19.48 4.45 2.67
N MET A 169 19.56 4.60 4.00
CA MET A 169 20.74 4.17 4.78
C MET A 169 21.00 2.66 4.61
N ILE A 170 19.96 1.84 4.52
CA ILE A 170 20.10 0.38 4.39
C ILE A 170 20.64 0.00 3.01
N SER A 171 20.16 0.64 1.94
CA SER A 171 20.69 0.36 0.60
C SER A 171 22.15 0.83 0.46
N ILE A 172 22.55 1.88 1.18
CA ILE A 172 23.95 2.33 1.23
C ILE A 172 24.85 1.31 1.93
N VAL A 173 24.39 0.70 3.01
CA VAL A 173 25.14 -0.34 3.75
C VAL A 173 25.28 -1.63 2.95
N LEU A 174 24.30 -1.96 2.08
CA LEU A 174 24.32 -3.16 1.26
C LEU A 174 25.08 -2.99 -0.08
N LYS A 175 25.49 -1.78 -0.44
CA LYS A 175 26.36 -1.48 -1.58
C LYS A 175 27.83 -1.72 -1.25
#